data_d08e3beb030aeebdecc9872a40e4d012
#
_entry.id   d08e3beb030aeebdecc9872a40e4d012
#
_cell.length_a   1.000
_cell.length_b   1.000
_cell.length_c   1.000
_cell.angle_alpha   90.00
_cell.angle_beta   90.00
_cell.angle_gamma   90.00
#
_symmetry.space_group_name_H-M   'P 1'
#
loop_
_entity.id
_entity.type
_entity.pdbx_description
1 polymer ?
#
loop_
_entity_poly.entity_id
_entity_poly.type
_entity_poly.pdbx_seq_one_letter_code
_entity_poly.pdbx_strand_id
1 'polypeptide(L)'
;MYKKITKCRISNDKNLKIVFKPEKITLTGEFPSKKFKSYNKMPLEVVFSKKSGLLQLNHNYMERKLFGDNYGYRSGLNKFMVKHLKKKSEQLQKKIRIKKKDYILDIGSNDGTFL
;
A
#
# COMPACT_ATOMS: atom_id res chain seq x y z
N MET A 1 11.65 10.37 -9.47
CA MET A 1 10.40 9.58 -9.49
C MET A 1 10.37 8.44 -8.47
N TYR A 2 11.49 7.85 -8.13
CA TYR A 2 11.69 6.93 -7.02
C TYR A 2 13.06 7.13 -6.36
N LYS A 3 13.21 6.72 -5.11
CA LYS A 3 14.47 6.78 -4.35
C LYS A 3 14.78 5.40 -3.77
N LYS A 4 15.98 4.90 -4.03
CA LYS A 4 16.45 3.64 -3.44
C LYS A 4 16.65 3.84 -1.93
N ILE A 5 16.20 2.87 -1.14
CA ILE A 5 16.47 2.84 0.30
C ILE A 5 17.85 2.23 0.56
N THR A 6 18.49 2.64 1.64
CA THR A 6 19.85 2.18 2.01
C THR A 6 19.87 1.39 3.31
N LYS A 7 18.72 1.30 4.00
CA LYS A 7 18.61 0.66 5.31
C LYS A 7 17.19 0.14 5.60
N CYS A 8 17.09 -0.81 6.48
CA CYS A 8 15.82 -1.31 6.98
C CYS A 8 15.04 -0.21 7.72
N ARG A 9 13.74 -0.10 7.43
CA ARG A 9 12.85 0.91 8.04
C ARG A 9 12.65 0.73 9.54
N ILE A 10 12.82 -0.49 10.06
CA ILE A 10 12.64 -0.81 11.49
C ILE A 10 13.98 -0.82 12.21
N SER A 11 14.93 -1.67 11.76
CA SER A 11 16.18 -1.91 12.47
C SER A 11 17.33 -0.98 12.11
N ASN A 12 17.16 -0.12 11.10
CA ASN A 12 18.23 0.68 10.49
C ASN A 12 19.42 -0.13 9.95
N ASP A 13 19.29 -1.45 9.87
CA ASP A 13 20.32 -2.32 9.31
C ASP A 13 20.52 -2.02 7.81
N LYS A 14 21.80 -1.88 7.42
CA LYS A 14 22.19 -1.64 6.03
C LYS A 14 22.35 -2.93 5.23
N ASN A 15 22.43 -4.08 5.90
CA ASN A 15 22.60 -5.38 5.26
C ASN A 15 21.23 -5.91 4.79
N LEU A 16 20.82 -5.48 3.60
CA LEU A 16 19.55 -5.86 2.99
C LEU A 16 19.80 -6.85 1.85
N LYS A 17 19.17 -8.03 1.93
CA LYS A 17 19.25 -9.07 0.90
C LYS A 17 18.08 -8.91 -0.08
N ILE A 18 18.36 -8.78 -1.37
CA ILE A 18 17.31 -8.84 -2.41
C ILE A 18 16.76 -10.27 -2.44
N VAL A 19 15.46 -10.40 -2.29
CA VAL A 19 14.74 -11.69 -2.32
C VAL A 19 13.79 -11.82 -3.49
N PHE A 20 13.38 -10.69 -4.09
CA PHE A 20 12.55 -10.67 -5.27
C PHE A 20 12.88 -9.45 -6.13
N LYS A 21 13.10 -9.68 -7.42
CA LYS A 21 13.46 -8.65 -8.39
C LYS A 21 12.94 -9.03 -9.77
N PRO A 22 11.68 -8.77 -10.08
CA PRO A 22 11.15 -8.92 -11.42
C PRO A 22 11.70 -7.85 -12.36
N GLU A 23 11.29 -7.91 -13.62
CA GLU A 23 11.53 -6.81 -14.55
C GLU A 23 10.88 -5.51 -14.10
N LYS A 24 11.31 -4.39 -14.69
CA LYS A 24 10.69 -3.09 -14.45
C LYS A 24 9.21 -3.13 -14.81
N ILE A 25 8.37 -2.61 -13.94
CA ILE A 25 6.92 -2.55 -14.09
C ILE A 25 6.43 -1.10 -14.17
N THR A 26 5.25 -0.90 -14.73
CA THR A 26 4.52 0.36 -14.60
C THR A 26 3.91 0.46 -13.21
N LEU A 27 3.78 1.68 -12.68
CA LEU A 27 3.08 1.90 -11.42
C LEU A 27 1.58 1.59 -11.58
N THR A 28 1.01 0.96 -10.57
CA THR A 28 -0.44 0.75 -10.46
C THR A 28 -1.14 2.11 -10.30
N GLY A 29 -2.27 2.29 -10.98
CA GLY A 29 -3.01 3.54 -10.94
C GLY A 29 -2.73 4.49 -12.10
N GLU A 30 -1.74 4.22 -12.96
CA GLU A 30 -1.58 4.92 -14.23
C GLU A 30 -2.35 4.17 -15.33
N PHE A 31 -3.51 4.69 -15.71
CA PHE A 31 -4.34 4.13 -16.78
C PHE A 31 -4.16 4.94 -18.07
N PRO A 32 -3.87 4.30 -19.21
CA PRO A 32 -3.71 5.00 -20.46
C PRO A 32 -5.03 5.58 -20.96
N SER A 33 -5.04 6.88 -21.24
CA SER A 33 -6.15 7.52 -21.96
C SER A 33 -6.13 7.24 -23.45
N LYS A 34 -4.99 6.78 -24.00
CA LYS A 34 -4.80 6.43 -25.41
C LYS A 34 -4.01 5.14 -25.56
N LYS A 35 -4.37 4.33 -26.58
CA LYS A 35 -3.83 2.98 -26.84
C LYS A 35 -2.30 2.88 -26.98
N PHE A 36 -1.61 3.97 -27.26
CA PHE A 36 -0.17 3.99 -27.56
C PHE A 36 0.68 4.89 -26.66
N LYS A 37 0.17 5.25 -25.48
CA LYS A 37 0.98 6.04 -24.55
C LYS A 37 1.96 5.12 -23.83
N SER A 38 3.26 5.35 -23.98
CA SER A 38 4.27 4.63 -23.22
C SER A 38 4.27 5.11 -21.76
N TYR A 39 4.42 4.18 -20.84
CA TYR A 39 4.54 4.46 -19.41
C TYR A 39 5.95 4.26 -18.93
N ASN A 40 6.39 5.09 -18.01
CA ASN A 40 7.67 4.91 -17.36
C ASN A 40 7.66 3.63 -16.52
N LYS A 41 8.50 2.69 -16.90
CA LYS A 41 8.72 1.48 -16.09
C LYS A 41 9.68 1.79 -14.95
N MET A 42 9.37 1.28 -13.77
CA MET A 42 10.13 1.47 -12.54
C MET A 42 10.59 0.14 -11.94
N PRO A 43 11.72 0.11 -11.22
CA PRO A 43 12.17 -1.11 -10.58
C PRO A 43 11.17 -1.54 -9.50
N LEU A 44 10.87 -2.83 -9.44
CA LEU A 44 10.20 -3.44 -8.30
C LEU A 44 11.20 -4.42 -7.67
N GLU A 45 11.66 -4.11 -6.49
CA GLU A 45 12.58 -4.97 -5.75
C GLU A 45 12.10 -5.11 -4.31
N VAL A 46 12.05 -6.34 -3.81
CA VAL A 46 11.79 -6.63 -2.40
C VAL A 46 13.08 -7.07 -1.75
N VAL A 47 13.37 -6.48 -0.60
CA VAL A 47 14.55 -6.79 0.21
C VAL A 47 14.15 -7.30 1.57
N PHE A 48 14.97 -8.18 2.12
CA PHE A 48 14.82 -8.78 3.44
C PHE A 48 15.90 -8.27 4.37
N SER A 49 15.51 -7.82 5.55
CA SER A 49 16.42 -7.53 6.65
C SER A 49 16.43 -8.69 7.64
N LYS A 50 17.57 -9.39 7.73
CA LYS A 50 17.72 -10.49 8.70
C LYS A 50 17.58 -10.04 10.15
N LYS A 51 18.03 -8.82 10.46
CA LYS A 51 18.00 -8.27 11.82
C LYS A 51 16.59 -8.04 12.37
N SER A 52 15.65 -7.66 11.52
CA SER A 52 14.26 -7.36 11.94
C SER A 52 13.24 -8.39 11.44
N GLY A 53 13.62 -9.28 10.51
CA GLY A 53 12.67 -10.15 9.81
C GLY A 53 11.80 -9.41 8.79
N LEU A 54 12.05 -8.12 8.52
CA LEU A 54 11.19 -7.31 7.65
C LEU A 54 11.47 -7.58 6.17
N LEU A 55 10.40 -7.88 5.42
CA LEU A 55 10.35 -7.75 3.97
C LEU A 55 9.85 -6.36 3.60
N GLN A 56 10.59 -5.62 2.78
CA GLN A 56 10.23 -4.26 2.38
C GLN A 56 10.62 -3.98 0.94
N LEU A 57 9.95 -3.00 0.31
CA LEU A 57 10.37 -2.50 -0.98
C LEU A 57 11.74 -1.82 -0.89
N ASN A 58 12.61 -2.06 -1.86
CA ASN A 58 13.95 -1.46 -1.95
C ASN A 58 13.92 -0.01 -2.47
N HIS A 59 12.75 0.46 -2.87
CA HIS A 59 12.56 1.80 -3.40
C HIS A 59 11.33 2.47 -2.77
N ASN A 60 11.45 3.76 -2.49
CA ASN A 60 10.30 4.63 -2.21
C ASN A 60 9.88 5.29 -3.52
N TYR A 61 8.61 5.20 -3.85
CA TYR A 61 8.01 5.87 -4.99
C TYR A 61 7.32 7.15 -4.54
N MET A 62 7.16 8.10 -5.46
CA MET A 62 6.41 9.32 -5.15
C MET A 62 4.94 8.96 -4.87
N GLU A 63 4.46 9.26 -3.66
CA GLU A 63 3.10 8.95 -3.20
C GLU A 63 2.02 9.48 -4.15
N ARG A 64 2.21 10.72 -4.64
CA ARG A 64 1.29 11.35 -5.59
C ARG A 64 1.12 10.55 -6.90
N LYS A 65 2.14 9.75 -7.28
CA LYS A 65 2.05 8.87 -8.46
C LYS A 65 1.33 7.56 -8.19
N LEU A 66 1.34 7.11 -6.92
CA LEU A 66 0.66 5.87 -6.51
C LEU A 66 -0.79 6.13 -6.09
N PHE A 67 -1.03 7.22 -5.37
CA PHE A 67 -2.29 7.51 -4.68
C PHE A 67 -2.82 8.92 -4.98
N GLY A 68 -2.43 9.53 -6.12
CA GLY A 68 -2.90 10.85 -6.52
C GLY A 68 -4.33 10.84 -7.06
N ASP A 69 -4.72 11.96 -7.67
CA ASP A 69 -6.09 12.24 -8.14
C ASP A 69 -6.66 11.19 -9.10
N ASN A 70 -5.77 10.46 -9.81
CA ASN A 70 -6.12 9.39 -10.74
C ASN A 70 -6.17 7.99 -10.11
N TYR A 71 -6.04 7.88 -8.77
CA TYR A 71 -6.13 6.60 -8.09
C TYR A 71 -7.57 6.07 -8.13
N GLY A 72 -7.80 5.10 -9.01
CA GLY A 72 -9.15 4.62 -9.33
C GLY A 72 -9.72 3.56 -8.40
N TYR A 73 -8.93 3.04 -7.43
CA TYR A 73 -9.42 2.01 -6.52
C TYR A 73 -10.36 2.61 -5.47
N ARG A 74 -11.57 2.06 -5.37
CA ARG A 74 -12.59 2.38 -4.37
C ARG A 74 -13.07 1.10 -3.71
N SER A 75 -12.91 0.98 -2.40
CA SER A 75 -13.32 -0.20 -1.64
C SER A 75 -14.81 -0.48 -1.75
N GLY A 76 -15.63 0.57 -1.74
CA GLY A 76 -17.08 0.50 -1.83
C GLY A 76 -17.65 0.00 -3.15
N LEU A 77 -16.86 0.01 -4.24
CA LEU A 77 -17.29 -0.52 -5.53
C LEU A 77 -17.25 -2.06 -5.58
N ASN A 78 -16.48 -2.70 -4.71
CA ASN A 78 -16.33 -4.14 -4.69
C ASN A 78 -17.17 -4.76 -3.57
N LYS A 79 -18.26 -5.44 -3.94
CA LYS A 79 -19.18 -6.08 -2.99
C LYS A 79 -18.49 -7.06 -2.03
N PHE A 80 -17.47 -7.79 -2.48
CA PHE A 80 -16.69 -8.68 -1.62
C PHE A 80 -15.87 -7.89 -0.60
N MET A 81 -15.27 -6.79 -1.02
CA MET A 81 -14.51 -5.91 -0.13
C MET A 81 -15.42 -5.28 0.92
N VAL A 82 -16.58 -4.75 0.52
CA VAL A 82 -17.58 -4.21 1.45
C VAL A 82 -17.97 -5.25 2.50
N LYS A 83 -18.30 -6.48 2.08
CA LYS A 83 -18.64 -7.59 3.00
C LYS A 83 -17.46 -7.93 3.93
N HIS A 84 -16.23 -7.96 3.39
CA HIS A 84 -15.03 -8.23 4.17
C HIS A 84 -14.81 -7.14 5.24
N LEU A 85 -14.86 -5.86 4.85
CA LEU A 85 -14.67 -4.72 5.75
C LEU A 85 -15.75 -4.68 6.83
N LYS A 86 -17.03 -4.91 6.48
CA LYS A 86 -18.11 -5.03 7.45
C LYS A 86 -17.82 -6.12 8.50
N LYS A 87 -17.48 -7.32 8.07
CA LYS A 87 -17.12 -8.42 8.99
C LYS A 87 -15.93 -8.04 9.88
N LYS A 88 -14.93 -7.33 9.32
CA LYS A 88 -13.76 -6.87 10.06
C LYS A 88 -14.14 -5.83 11.11
N SER A 89 -14.99 -4.86 10.76
CA SER A 89 -15.52 -3.86 11.68
C SER A 89 -16.27 -4.52 12.85
N GLU A 90 -17.18 -5.46 12.56
CA GLU A 90 -17.91 -6.21 13.58
C GLU A 90 -16.98 -7.00 14.52
N GLN A 91 -15.91 -7.60 13.99
CA GLN A 91 -14.90 -8.30 14.80
C GLN A 91 -14.12 -7.34 15.71
N LEU A 92 -13.76 -6.16 15.20
CA LEU A 92 -13.09 -5.14 16.00
C LEU A 92 -13.99 -4.60 17.11
N GLN A 93 -15.25 -4.30 16.80
CA GLN A 93 -16.24 -3.83 17.80
C GLN A 93 -16.43 -4.84 18.94
N LYS A 94 -16.40 -6.16 18.66
CA LYS A 94 -16.46 -7.21 19.68
C LYS A 94 -15.20 -7.25 20.56
N LYS A 95 -14.03 -6.92 20.01
CA LYS A 95 -12.75 -6.93 20.74
C LYS A 95 -12.51 -5.66 21.53
N ILE A 96 -12.95 -4.54 20.99
CA ILE A 96 -12.75 -3.21 21.54
C ILE A 96 -14.13 -2.73 22.01
N ARG A 97 -14.29 -2.46 23.30
CA ARG A 97 -15.56 -1.93 23.84
C ARG A 97 -15.73 -0.47 23.43
N ILE A 98 -16.15 -0.23 22.20
CA ILE A 98 -16.37 1.12 21.65
C ILE A 98 -17.60 1.72 22.32
N LYS A 99 -17.47 2.95 22.83
CA LYS A 99 -18.54 3.73 23.44
C LYS A 99 -19.06 4.79 22.47
N LYS A 100 -20.28 5.25 22.65
CA LYS A 100 -20.95 6.24 21.77
C LYS A 100 -20.17 7.55 21.55
N LYS A 101 -19.26 7.92 22.46
CA LYS A 101 -18.47 9.14 22.40
C LYS A 101 -17.01 8.91 21.95
N ASP A 102 -16.65 7.68 21.63
CA ASP A 102 -15.29 7.39 21.17
C ASP A 102 -15.09 7.83 19.72
N TYR A 103 -13.90 8.29 19.41
CA TYR A 103 -13.50 8.62 18.06
C TYR A 103 -12.78 7.44 17.43
N ILE A 104 -13.09 7.15 16.16
CA ILE A 104 -12.43 6.12 15.36
C ILE A 104 -11.68 6.82 14.25
N LEU A 105 -10.38 6.53 14.12
CA LEU A 105 -9.53 7.03 13.06
C LEU A 105 -9.05 5.87 12.19
N ASP A 106 -9.37 5.91 10.91
CA ASP A 106 -8.85 4.99 9.90
C ASP A 106 -7.81 5.72 9.04
N ILE A 107 -6.53 5.35 9.20
CA ILE A 107 -5.42 5.97 8.46
C ILE A 107 -5.31 5.30 7.09
N GLY A 108 -5.48 6.09 6.02
CA GLY A 108 -5.53 5.58 4.64
C GLY A 108 -6.87 4.96 4.29
N SER A 109 -7.95 5.51 4.80
CA SER A 109 -9.34 5.03 4.74
C SER A 109 -9.91 4.80 3.32
N ASN A 110 -9.18 5.14 2.27
CA ASN A 110 -9.62 5.09 0.87
C ASN A 110 -10.90 5.92 0.66
N ASP A 111 -12.07 5.29 0.49
CA ASP A 111 -13.36 5.96 0.32
C ASP A 111 -14.24 5.95 1.59
N GLY A 112 -13.66 5.61 2.73
CA GLY A 112 -14.36 5.55 4.01
C GLY A 112 -15.27 4.33 4.21
N THR A 113 -15.27 3.37 3.30
CA THR A 113 -16.15 2.17 3.36
C THR A 113 -15.97 1.37 4.65
N PHE A 114 -14.82 1.48 5.34
CA PHE A 114 -14.56 0.76 6.59
C PHE A 114 -15.20 1.44 7.81
N LEU A 115 -15.39 2.76 7.78
CA LEU A 115 -15.99 3.56 8.85
C LEU A 115 -17.51 3.58 8.76
#